data_2c5c14e5da45d9a504e96d4aba7881ce
#
_entry.id   2c5c14e5da45d9a504e96d4aba7881ce
#
_cell.length_a   1.000
_cell.length_b   1.000
_cell.length_c   1.000
_cell.angle_alpha   90.00
_cell.angle_beta   90.00
_cell.angle_gamma   90.00
#
_symmetry.space_group_name_H-M   'P 1'
#
loop_
_entity.id
_entity.type
_entity.pdbx_description
1 polymer ?
#
loop_
_entity_poly.entity_id
_entity_poly.type
_entity_poly.pdbx_seq_one_letter_code
_entity_poly.pdbx_strand_id
1 'polypeptide(L)'
;SDDGKSLKQFDFIVSNPPFKLDFPDTHAKVAAQTARFWAGVPNIPPKIDPKKPKMAIYTCFLQHVINSLKDTGKGAIVIPTGFITSKNRIEKRILTKIVDDKIVYGCISMPSNVFATTGTNVSVLFFDKSQSSDKVILIDASKLGEEYKEGTNQKRRLRNFEIDQIIDAFRNKKS
;
A
#
# COMPACT_ATOMS: atom_id res chain seq x y z
N SER A 1 13.97 -6.74 10.63
CA SER A 1 15.16 -6.22 11.31
C SER A 1 16.34 -6.31 10.37
N ASP A 2 17.04 -5.23 10.26
CA ASP A 2 18.22 -5.08 9.44
C ASP A 2 19.42 -5.17 10.37
N ASP A 3 20.27 -6.18 10.17
CA ASP A 3 21.54 -6.33 10.91
C ASP A 3 22.67 -5.47 10.30
N GLY A 4 22.32 -4.58 9.37
CA GLY A 4 23.24 -3.71 8.64
C GLY A 4 23.99 -4.39 7.49
N LYS A 5 23.80 -5.69 7.27
CA LYS A 5 24.50 -6.47 6.23
C LYS A 5 23.59 -6.88 5.08
N SER A 6 22.37 -7.29 5.37
CA SER A 6 21.39 -7.66 4.34
C SER A 6 19.96 -7.40 4.81
N LEU A 7 19.07 -7.11 3.88
CA LEU A 7 17.64 -6.97 4.17
C LEU A 7 17.03 -8.37 4.39
N LYS A 8 16.36 -8.55 5.53
CA LYS A 8 15.64 -9.80 5.81
C LYS A 8 14.53 -10.02 4.77
N GLN A 9 14.47 -11.23 4.24
CA GLN A 9 13.52 -11.64 3.20
C GLN A 9 12.42 -12.52 3.77
N PHE A 10 11.19 -12.34 3.28
CA PHE A 10 10.00 -13.04 3.74
C PHE A 10 9.21 -13.63 2.57
N ASP A 11 8.54 -14.75 2.82
CA ASP A 11 7.63 -15.38 1.86
C ASP A 11 6.31 -14.61 1.75
N PHE A 12 5.83 -14.07 2.90
CA PHE A 12 4.60 -13.30 2.97
C PHE A 12 4.78 -12.03 3.79
N ILE A 13 4.25 -10.91 3.28
CA ILE A 13 4.21 -9.63 4.02
C ILE A 13 2.81 -9.02 3.86
N VAL A 14 2.21 -8.66 5.00
CA VAL A 14 0.98 -7.87 5.04
C VAL A 14 1.27 -6.60 5.84
N SER A 15 0.87 -5.44 5.31
CA SER A 15 1.16 -4.15 5.94
C SER A 15 -0.03 -3.19 5.83
N ASN A 16 -0.31 -2.50 6.93
CA ASN A 16 -1.20 -1.34 6.97
C ASN A 16 -0.41 -0.16 7.56
N PRO A 17 0.38 0.54 6.75
CA PRO A 17 1.25 1.61 7.22
C PRO A 17 0.47 2.92 7.46
N PRO A 18 0.99 3.83 8.28
CA PRO A 18 0.51 5.20 8.30
C PRO A 18 0.71 5.84 6.92
N PHE A 19 -0.29 6.62 6.45
CA PHE A 19 -0.21 7.26 5.14
C PHE A 19 0.66 8.51 5.15
N LYS A 20 0.52 9.30 6.21
CA LYS A 20 1.29 10.53 6.39
C LYS A 20 1.87 10.57 7.79
N LEU A 21 3.17 10.76 7.86
CA LEU A 21 3.93 10.96 9.09
C LEU A 21 5.20 11.73 8.73
N ASP A 22 5.46 12.84 9.40
CA ASP A 22 6.69 13.58 9.21
C ASP A 22 7.81 12.95 10.05
N PHE A 23 8.98 12.73 9.42
CA PHE A 23 10.13 12.07 10.03
C PHE A 23 11.46 12.80 9.73
N PRO A 24 11.55 14.13 10.00
CA PRO A 24 12.72 14.93 9.64
C PRO A 24 14.01 14.41 10.29
N ASP A 25 13.95 13.97 11.55
CA ASP A 25 15.14 13.55 12.32
C ASP A 25 15.81 12.29 11.77
N THR A 26 15.03 11.41 11.15
CA THR A 26 15.53 10.16 10.56
C THR A 26 15.64 10.21 9.04
N HIS A 27 15.17 11.30 8.42
CA HIS A 27 15.09 11.45 6.97
C HIS A 27 16.42 11.16 6.26
N ALA A 28 17.52 11.76 6.74
CA ALA A 28 18.85 11.56 6.11
C ALA A 28 19.30 10.10 6.15
N LYS A 29 19.04 9.40 7.28
CA LYS A 29 19.37 7.96 7.42
C LYS A 29 18.54 7.10 6.48
N VAL A 30 17.26 7.42 6.31
CA VAL A 30 16.37 6.72 5.39
C VAL A 30 16.76 6.98 3.94
N ALA A 31 17.01 8.24 3.58
CA ALA A 31 17.39 8.65 2.23
C ALA A 31 18.74 8.07 1.78
N ALA A 32 19.66 7.82 2.71
CA ALA A 32 20.94 7.18 2.42
C ALA A 32 20.80 5.72 1.97
N GLN A 33 19.69 5.05 2.26
CA GLN A 33 19.44 3.65 1.89
C GLN A 33 18.84 3.56 0.47
N THR A 34 19.58 4.02 -0.52
CA THR A 34 19.10 4.17 -1.90
C THR A 34 18.68 2.86 -2.57
N ALA A 35 19.33 1.74 -2.22
CA ALA A 35 18.93 0.42 -2.71
C ALA A 35 17.54 0.01 -2.19
N ARG A 36 17.21 0.38 -0.95
CA ARG A 36 15.90 0.11 -0.32
C ARG A 36 14.84 1.09 -0.81
N PHE A 37 15.19 2.36 -0.93
CA PHE A 37 14.27 3.45 -1.31
C PHE A 37 14.60 4.00 -2.69
N TRP A 38 14.66 3.11 -3.67
CA TRP A 38 15.08 3.35 -5.05
C TRP A 38 14.23 4.39 -5.80
N ALA A 39 12.97 4.57 -5.42
CA ALA A 39 12.11 5.61 -5.99
C ALA A 39 12.35 6.99 -5.34
N GLY A 40 13.06 7.01 -4.22
CA GLY A 40 13.30 8.18 -3.38
C GLY A 40 12.48 8.19 -2.10
N VAL A 41 12.70 9.20 -1.30
CA VAL A 41 12.07 9.42 0.01
C VAL A 41 11.31 10.76 -0.04
N PRO A 42 10.11 10.89 0.57
CA PRO A 42 9.37 12.14 0.58
C PRO A 42 10.22 13.29 1.15
N ASN A 43 10.15 14.45 0.51
CA ASN A 43 10.88 15.63 0.98
C ASN A 43 10.36 16.12 2.32
N ILE A 44 11.25 16.67 3.14
CA ILE A 44 10.88 17.36 4.38
C ILE A 44 10.11 18.63 4.00
N PRO A 45 8.91 18.85 4.52
CA PRO A 45 8.15 20.06 4.25
C PRO A 45 8.83 21.29 4.87
N PRO A 46 8.68 22.48 4.29
CA PRO A 46 9.30 23.71 4.81
C PRO A 46 8.85 24.04 6.25
N LYS A 47 7.65 23.63 6.62
CA LYS A 47 7.10 23.77 7.97
C LYS A 47 6.48 22.45 8.41
N ILE A 48 6.96 21.95 9.54
CA ILE A 48 6.41 20.77 10.22
C ILE A 48 5.22 21.19 11.07
N ASP A 49 4.11 20.50 10.91
CA ASP A 49 2.92 20.64 11.74
C ASP A 49 2.52 19.23 12.23
N PRO A 50 2.72 18.93 13.53
CA PRO A 50 2.40 17.60 14.08
C PRO A 50 0.93 17.20 13.92
N LYS A 51 0.02 18.17 13.82
CA LYS A 51 -1.41 17.93 13.61
C LYS A 51 -1.78 17.67 12.15
N LYS A 52 -0.90 18.05 11.22
CA LYS A 52 -1.13 17.95 9.78
C LYS A 52 0.12 17.44 9.04
N PRO A 53 0.54 16.17 9.29
CA PRO A 53 1.72 15.63 8.65
C PRO A 53 1.57 15.60 7.13
N LYS A 54 2.65 15.90 6.41
CA LYS A 54 2.66 16.04 4.95
C LYS A 54 3.48 14.97 4.23
N MET A 55 4.49 14.40 4.91
CA MET A 55 5.36 13.42 4.28
C MET A 55 4.58 12.11 4.05
N ALA A 56 4.51 11.68 2.78
CA ALA A 56 3.82 10.46 2.38
C ALA A 56 4.66 9.21 2.74
N ILE A 57 4.79 8.93 4.04
CA ILE A 57 5.65 7.86 4.57
C ILE A 57 5.28 6.48 4.05
N TYR A 58 4.02 6.25 3.67
CA TYR A 58 3.59 4.98 3.10
C TYR A 58 4.39 4.58 1.85
N THR A 59 4.93 5.55 1.11
CA THR A 59 5.80 5.27 -0.06
C THR A 59 7.12 4.61 0.34
N CYS A 60 7.63 4.91 1.53
CA CYS A 60 8.79 4.21 2.10
C CYS A 60 8.41 2.79 2.52
N PHE A 61 7.26 2.61 3.19
CA PHE A 61 6.77 1.28 3.55
C PHE A 61 6.52 0.41 2.33
N LEU A 62 5.94 0.97 1.27
CA LEU A 62 5.69 0.26 0.02
C LEU A 62 6.99 -0.26 -0.60
N GLN A 63 8.01 0.59 -0.73
CA GLN A 63 9.32 0.19 -1.23
C GLN A 63 9.98 -0.86 -0.31
N HIS A 64 9.84 -0.70 1.01
CA HIS A 64 10.39 -1.65 1.97
C HIS A 64 9.72 -3.02 1.86
N VAL A 65 8.39 -3.09 1.76
CA VAL A 65 7.64 -4.34 1.56
C VAL A 65 8.14 -5.05 0.29
N ILE A 66 8.21 -4.33 -0.83
CA ILE A 66 8.64 -4.91 -2.12
C ILE A 66 10.07 -5.49 -2.01
N ASN A 67 10.99 -4.76 -1.38
CA ASN A 67 12.38 -5.20 -1.24
C ASN A 67 12.55 -6.32 -0.20
N SER A 68 11.62 -6.45 0.75
CA SER A 68 11.67 -7.50 1.77
C SER A 68 10.95 -8.78 1.36
N LEU A 69 10.31 -8.82 0.20
CA LEU A 69 9.74 -10.05 -0.36
C LEU A 69 10.84 -10.85 -1.05
N LYS A 70 10.88 -12.16 -0.80
CA LYS A 70 11.67 -13.12 -1.59
C LYS A 70 11.26 -13.07 -3.07
N ASP A 71 12.06 -13.65 -3.94
CA ASP A 71 11.78 -13.68 -5.39
C ASP A 71 10.49 -14.43 -5.75
N THR A 72 10.00 -15.29 -4.87
CA THR A 72 8.70 -15.97 -4.99
C THR A 72 7.68 -15.45 -3.96
N GLY A 73 8.00 -14.36 -3.26
CA GLY A 73 7.21 -13.85 -2.16
C GLY A 73 5.94 -13.15 -2.61
N LYS A 74 4.94 -13.15 -1.74
CA LYS A 74 3.65 -12.49 -1.94
C LYS A 74 3.40 -11.47 -0.85
N GLY A 75 2.76 -10.36 -1.20
CA GLY A 75 2.49 -9.28 -0.25
C GLY A 75 1.17 -8.59 -0.47
N ALA A 76 0.70 -7.92 0.58
CA ALA A 76 -0.42 -7.01 0.51
C ALA A 76 -0.14 -5.77 1.34
N ILE A 77 -0.53 -4.61 0.82
CA ILE A 77 -0.35 -3.34 1.51
C ILE A 77 -1.57 -2.44 1.31
N VAL A 78 -2.01 -1.82 2.40
CA VAL A 78 -3.04 -0.78 2.35
C VAL A 78 -2.39 0.54 1.93
N ILE A 79 -2.97 1.19 0.93
CA ILE A 79 -2.50 2.45 0.35
C ILE A 79 -3.65 3.43 0.16
N PRO A 80 -3.39 4.75 0.10
CA PRO A 80 -4.39 5.70 -0.37
C PRO A 80 -4.79 5.38 -1.82
N THR A 81 -6.09 5.39 -2.14
CA THR A 81 -6.57 5.11 -3.51
C THR A 81 -5.94 6.05 -4.54
N GLY A 82 -5.64 7.28 -4.16
CA GLY A 82 -4.96 8.25 -5.01
C GLY A 82 -3.55 7.86 -5.48
N PHE A 83 -2.93 6.83 -4.87
CA PHE A 83 -1.63 6.31 -5.32
C PHE A 83 -1.67 5.83 -6.78
N ILE A 84 -2.76 5.15 -7.19
CA ILE A 84 -2.87 4.53 -8.52
C ILE A 84 -2.89 5.58 -9.64
N THR A 85 -3.42 6.77 -9.33
CA THR A 85 -3.54 7.88 -10.29
C THR A 85 -2.58 9.02 -10.01
N SER A 86 -1.64 8.82 -9.11
CA SER A 86 -0.75 9.88 -8.65
C SER A 86 0.20 10.36 -9.75
N LYS A 87 0.34 11.68 -9.84
CA LYS A 87 1.35 12.36 -10.66
C LYS A 87 2.62 12.69 -9.87
N ASN A 88 2.63 12.41 -8.56
CA ASN A 88 3.81 12.63 -7.72
C ASN A 88 4.98 11.76 -8.21
N ARG A 89 6.18 12.36 -8.24
CA ARG A 89 7.38 11.73 -8.79
C ARG A 89 7.70 10.37 -8.15
N ILE A 90 7.64 10.30 -6.81
CA ILE A 90 8.00 9.07 -6.06
C ILE A 90 6.95 7.99 -6.33
N GLU A 91 5.68 8.32 -6.16
CA GLU A 91 4.57 7.40 -6.35
C GLU A 91 4.52 6.87 -7.78
N LYS A 92 4.70 7.77 -8.77
CA LYS A 92 4.76 7.37 -10.18
C LYS A 92 5.93 6.42 -10.46
N ARG A 93 7.12 6.70 -9.93
CA ARG A 93 8.29 5.80 -10.09
C ARG A 93 8.04 4.42 -9.49
N ILE A 94 7.41 4.36 -8.30
CA ILE A 94 7.06 3.09 -7.67
C ILE A 94 6.05 2.34 -8.55
N LEU A 95 4.96 3.01 -8.95
CA LEU A 95 3.91 2.39 -9.76
C LEU A 95 4.46 1.85 -11.08
N THR A 96 5.24 2.67 -11.80
CA THR A 96 5.88 2.23 -13.06
C THR A 96 6.71 0.97 -12.84
N LYS A 97 7.62 0.98 -11.85
CA LYS A 97 8.49 -0.17 -11.60
C LYS A 97 7.72 -1.45 -11.27
N ILE A 98 6.74 -1.39 -10.36
CA ILE A 98 5.99 -2.59 -9.96
C ILE A 98 5.12 -3.16 -11.08
N VAL A 99 4.71 -2.31 -12.03
CA VAL A 99 3.99 -2.74 -13.24
C VAL A 99 4.97 -3.34 -14.27
N ASP A 100 6.09 -2.66 -14.54
CA ASP A 100 7.11 -3.13 -15.49
C ASP A 100 7.74 -4.46 -15.03
N ASP A 101 8.00 -4.60 -13.72
CA ASP A 101 8.49 -5.84 -13.11
C ASP A 101 7.41 -6.94 -13.03
N LYS A 102 6.15 -6.65 -13.41
CA LYS A 102 5.00 -7.57 -13.39
C LYS A 102 4.69 -8.17 -12.02
N ILE A 103 5.05 -7.48 -10.94
CA ILE A 103 4.85 -7.99 -9.57
C ILE A 103 3.49 -7.61 -8.97
N VAL A 104 2.75 -6.71 -9.60
CA VAL A 104 1.39 -6.36 -9.16
C VAL A 104 0.44 -7.47 -9.57
N TYR A 105 -0.13 -8.14 -8.58
CA TYR A 105 -1.10 -9.21 -8.78
C TYR A 105 -2.53 -8.66 -8.89
N GLY A 106 -2.87 -7.68 -8.06
CA GLY A 106 -4.19 -7.08 -8.05
C GLY A 106 -4.30 -5.85 -7.18
N CYS A 107 -5.42 -5.16 -7.33
CA CYS A 107 -5.78 -4.02 -6.51
C CYS A 107 -7.29 -4.02 -6.22
N ILE A 108 -7.66 -3.77 -4.96
CA ILE A 108 -9.05 -3.62 -4.54
C ILE A 108 -9.26 -2.19 -4.04
N SER A 109 -10.21 -1.47 -4.61
CA SER A 109 -10.72 -0.22 -4.04
C SER A 109 -11.72 -0.54 -2.93
N MET A 110 -11.40 -0.14 -1.71
CA MET A 110 -12.22 -0.45 -0.53
C MET A 110 -13.36 0.56 -0.34
N PRO A 111 -14.45 0.17 0.34
CA PRO A 111 -15.48 1.12 0.72
C PRO A 111 -14.94 2.24 1.61
N SER A 112 -15.58 3.40 1.57
CA SER A 112 -15.30 4.49 2.52
C SER A 112 -15.60 4.03 3.96
N ASN A 113 -14.88 4.60 4.94
CA ASN A 113 -15.09 4.35 6.38
C ASN A 113 -14.81 2.90 6.86
N VAL A 114 -14.17 2.05 6.05
CA VAL A 114 -13.70 0.73 6.50
C VAL A 114 -12.54 0.89 7.50
N PHE A 115 -11.66 1.86 7.26
CA PHE A 115 -10.59 2.23 8.18
C PHE A 115 -10.98 3.49 8.93
N ALA A 116 -11.30 3.35 10.19
CA ALA A 116 -12.10 4.24 11.03
C ALA A 116 -11.58 5.66 11.31
N THR A 117 -10.41 6.05 10.87
CA THR A 117 -9.78 7.31 11.32
C THR A 117 -9.44 8.28 10.21
N THR A 118 -9.60 7.91 8.96
CA THR A 118 -9.23 8.78 7.83
C THR A 118 -10.38 8.85 6.85
N GLY A 119 -10.89 10.06 6.56
CA GLY A 119 -11.79 10.29 5.42
C GLY A 119 -11.13 10.03 4.05
N THR A 120 -10.00 9.31 4.05
CA THR A 120 -9.24 8.95 2.85
C THR A 120 -9.73 7.61 2.33
N ASN A 121 -10.14 7.57 1.08
CA ASN A 121 -10.42 6.31 0.40
C ASN A 121 -9.15 5.49 0.29
N VAL A 122 -9.25 4.21 0.57
CA VAL A 122 -8.12 3.29 0.59
C VAL A 122 -8.29 2.18 -0.43
N SER A 123 -7.17 1.65 -0.87
CA SER A 123 -7.08 0.45 -1.70
C SER A 123 -6.11 -0.53 -1.07
N VAL A 124 -6.29 -1.81 -1.36
CA VAL A 124 -5.33 -2.85 -1.02
C VAL A 124 -4.62 -3.28 -2.29
N LEU A 125 -3.32 -3.14 -2.30
CA LEU A 125 -2.46 -3.54 -3.41
C LEU A 125 -1.81 -4.89 -3.08
N PHE A 126 -1.89 -5.83 -4.02
CA PHE A 126 -1.37 -7.19 -3.88
C PHE A 126 -0.19 -7.42 -4.79
N PHE A 127 0.83 -8.08 -4.27
CA PHE A 127 2.05 -8.45 -4.96
C PHE A 127 2.21 -9.96 -5.04
N ASP A 128 2.72 -10.43 -6.15
CA ASP A 128 3.19 -11.80 -6.33
C ASP A 128 4.42 -11.75 -7.24
N LYS A 129 5.61 -11.91 -6.65
CA LYS A 129 6.87 -11.90 -7.40
C LYS A 129 7.07 -13.17 -8.26
N SER A 130 6.30 -14.23 -7.98
CA SER A 130 6.37 -15.47 -8.76
C SER A 130 5.49 -15.47 -10.02
N GLN A 131 4.61 -14.46 -10.16
CA GLN A 131 3.71 -14.41 -11.31
C GLN A 131 4.44 -14.05 -12.61
N SER A 132 3.95 -14.59 -13.71
CA SER A 132 4.38 -14.26 -15.05
C SER A 132 3.28 -13.56 -15.89
N SER A 133 2.12 -13.31 -15.29
CA SER A 133 0.97 -12.74 -15.98
C SER A 133 1.14 -11.23 -16.21
N ASP A 134 0.79 -10.78 -17.41
CA ASP A 134 0.68 -9.35 -17.73
C ASP A 134 -0.64 -8.73 -17.26
N LYS A 135 -1.54 -9.55 -16.70
CA LYS A 135 -2.86 -9.11 -16.26
C LYS A 135 -2.86 -8.82 -14.76
N VAL A 136 -3.44 -7.68 -14.39
CA VAL A 136 -3.68 -7.25 -13.02
C VAL A 136 -5.18 -7.35 -12.73
N ILE A 137 -5.56 -7.94 -11.60
CA ILE A 137 -6.96 -8.04 -11.17
C ILE A 137 -7.35 -6.73 -10.48
N LEU A 138 -8.31 -6.01 -11.05
CA LEU A 138 -8.84 -4.80 -10.46
C LEU A 138 -10.26 -5.04 -9.94
N ILE A 139 -10.50 -4.80 -8.65
CA ILE A 139 -11.79 -4.99 -8.01
C ILE A 139 -12.26 -3.65 -7.44
N ASP A 140 -13.44 -3.23 -7.83
CA ASP A 140 -14.12 -2.10 -7.21
C ASP A 140 -15.10 -2.61 -6.14
N ALA A 141 -14.67 -2.57 -4.88
CA ALA A 141 -15.48 -2.88 -3.72
C ALA A 141 -16.05 -1.63 -3.04
N SER A 142 -15.91 -0.45 -3.64
CA SER A 142 -16.27 0.83 -3.01
C SER A 142 -17.72 0.95 -2.57
N LYS A 143 -18.62 0.16 -3.18
CA LYS A 143 -20.06 0.12 -2.86
C LYS A 143 -20.46 -1.04 -1.95
N LEU A 144 -19.53 -1.92 -1.60
CA LEU A 144 -19.79 -3.07 -0.73
C LEU A 144 -19.82 -2.67 0.75
N GLY A 145 -20.27 -3.61 1.56
CA GLY A 145 -20.29 -3.49 3.01
C GLY A 145 -21.54 -2.82 3.56
N GLU A 146 -21.78 -3.09 4.83
CA GLU A 146 -22.86 -2.49 5.60
C GLU A 146 -22.33 -1.37 6.50
N GLU A 147 -23.11 -0.32 6.65
CA GLU A 147 -22.81 0.79 7.54
C GLU A 147 -23.25 0.46 8.97
N TYR A 148 -22.40 0.83 9.92
CA TYR A 148 -22.73 0.74 11.35
C TYR A 148 -22.15 1.94 12.09
N LYS A 149 -22.68 2.20 13.30
CA LYS A 149 -22.15 3.25 14.17
C LYS A 149 -21.31 2.64 15.29
N GLU A 150 -20.17 3.22 15.53
CA GLU A 150 -19.34 2.95 16.70
C GLU A 150 -19.15 4.26 17.47
N GLY A 151 -19.93 4.45 18.53
CA GLY A 151 -20.05 5.75 19.19
C GLY A 151 -20.66 6.79 18.23
N THR A 152 -19.95 7.91 18.04
CA THR A 152 -20.36 8.98 17.11
C THR A 152 -19.86 8.76 15.68
N ASN A 153 -18.99 7.78 15.46
CA ASN A 153 -18.34 7.55 14.17
C ASN A 153 -19.16 6.59 13.31
N GLN A 154 -19.39 6.99 12.06
CA GLN A 154 -19.95 6.10 11.05
C GLN A 154 -18.83 5.25 10.48
N LYS A 155 -19.01 3.93 10.52
CA LYS A 155 -18.09 2.93 10.00
C LYS A 155 -18.76 2.02 8.99
N ARG A 156 -17.97 1.30 8.22
CA ARG A 156 -18.44 0.30 7.27
C ARG A 156 -17.60 -0.97 7.41
N ARG A 157 -18.24 -2.14 7.33
CA ARG A 157 -17.58 -3.43 7.30
C ARG A 157 -18.08 -4.25 6.12
N LEU A 158 -17.18 -5.01 5.50
CA LEU A 158 -17.57 -6.00 4.50
C LEU A 158 -18.27 -7.17 5.20
N ARG A 159 -19.34 -7.66 4.58
CA ARG A 159 -20.03 -8.87 5.01
C ARG A 159 -19.27 -10.11 4.53
N ASN A 160 -19.40 -11.24 5.22
CA ASN A 160 -18.64 -12.45 4.90
C ASN A 160 -18.80 -12.87 3.43
N PHE A 161 -20.01 -12.86 2.90
CA PHE A 161 -20.24 -13.23 1.50
C PHE A 161 -19.59 -12.27 0.50
N GLU A 162 -19.44 -10.97 0.83
CA GLU A 162 -18.73 -10.00 0.00
C GLU A 162 -17.23 -10.25 0.00
N ILE A 163 -16.69 -10.67 1.16
CA ILE A 163 -15.29 -11.10 1.29
C ILE A 163 -15.08 -12.35 0.43
N ASP A 164 -15.99 -13.33 0.49
CA ASP A 164 -15.90 -14.54 -0.31
C ASP A 164 -15.96 -14.24 -1.81
N GLN A 165 -16.83 -13.33 -2.25
CA GLN A 165 -16.89 -12.86 -3.64
C GLN A 165 -15.57 -12.24 -4.10
N ILE A 166 -14.93 -11.41 -3.26
CA ILE A 166 -13.62 -10.82 -3.55
C ILE A 166 -12.56 -11.92 -3.67
N ILE A 167 -12.53 -12.87 -2.74
CA ILE A 167 -11.59 -14.00 -2.77
C ILE A 167 -11.78 -14.84 -4.04
N ASP A 168 -13.01 -15.13 -4.41
CA ASP A 168 -13.34 -15.91 -5.61
C ASP A 168 -12.94 -15.18 -6.89
N ALA A 169 -13.09 -13.85 -6.94
CA ALA A 169 -12.62 -13.06 -8.07
C ALA A 169 -11.09 -13.19 -8.25
N PHE A 170 -10.33 -13.20 -7.16
CA PHE A 170 -8.89 -13.43 -7.21
C PHE A 170 -8.52 -14.86 -7.61
N ARG A 171 -9.22 -15.87 -7.06
CA ARG A 171 -8.95 -17.29 -7.35
C ARG A 171 -9.27 -17.65 -8.79
N ASN A 172 -10.39 -17.17 -9.30
CA ASN A 172 -10.91 -17.56 -10.62
C ASN A 172 -10.37 -16.66 -11.73
N LYS A 173 -9.63 -15.59 -11.42
CA LYS A 173 -9.15 -14.59 -12.39
C LYS A 173 -10.26 -14.14 -13.37
N LYS A 174 -11.49 -14.11 -12.91
CA LYS A 174 -12.63 -13.65 -13.70
C LYS A 174 -12.69 -12.14 -13.69
N SER A 175 -12.64 -11.56 -14.88
CA SER A 175 -12.99 -10.16 -15.16
C SER A 175 -14.50 -10.02 -15.15
#